data_5b4a48ac36f4872b0a68780e8ced8528
#
_entry.id   5b4a48ac36f4872b0a68780e8ced8528
#
_cell.length_a   1.000
_cell.length_b   1.000
_cell.length_c   1.000
_cell.angle_alpha   90.00
_cell.angle_beta   90.00
_cell.angle_gamma   90.00
#
_symmetry.space_group_name_H-M   'P 1'
#
loop_
_entity.id
_entity.type
_entity.pdbx_description
1 polymer ?
#
loop_
_entity_poly.entity_id
_entity_poly.type
_entity_poly.pdbx_seq_one_letter_code
_entity_poly.pdbx_strand_id
1 'polypeptide(L)'
;MSKTTMSTKPQPKITVYRGWDTPGQYVWSPFVTKLEFRLRTSNTPYTSACGSFSAAPKGKIPYMEVETPGQSIDCLADSSLILKTLSEQGLVQDVNEHLSGRERGVDLAVRALLEDKLCFYHSYERWIQNYYVMRDHVLHSVPYPVRVVVGLLAYRGNVKKLHDQGTGRFSDSEIRGFIEDVWRGIDGILEDSRRMKEKDQCYWVLGGDEPTEADATLFGFVVSVLVCSAGPESTRLLKERFPRIVEYAERIHGRYFPDYEKWD
;
A
#
# COMPACT_ATOMS: atom_id res chain seq x y z
N MET A 1 -15.24 43.61 23.15
CA MET A 1 -14.92 42.68 22.04
C MET A 1 -13.71 41.84 22.46
N SER A 2 -13.97 40.66 23.01
CA SER A 2 -12.92 39.76 23.48
C SER A 2 -12.43 38.93 22.29
N LYS A 3 -11.14 39.10 21.88
CA LYS A 3 -10.50 38.24 20.90
C LYS A 3 -10.20 36.88 21.57
N THR A 4 -11.01 35.89 21.29
CA THR A 4 -10.71 34.51 21.61
C THR A 4 -9.52 34.10 20.76
N THR A 5 -8.33 34.10 21.32
CA THR A 5 -7.12 33.48 20.73
C THR A 5 -7.38 31.98 20.74
N MET A 6 -7.69 31.41 19.58
CA MET A 6 -7.62 29.97 19.36
C MET A 6 -6.16 29.52 19.59
N SER A 7 -5.94 28.85 20.70
CA SER A 7 -4.69 28.13 20.96
C SER A 7 -4.60 26.98 19.96
N THR A 8 -3.89 27.19 18.86
CA THR A 8 -3.52 26.10 17.95
C THR A 8 -2.54 25.20 18.69
N LYS A 9 -3.02 24.03 19.13
CA LYS A 9 -2.10 22.98 19.60
C LYS A 9 -1.05 22.77 18.52
N PRO A 10 0.25 22.73 18.88
CA PRO A 10 1.28 22.47 17.91
C PRO A 10 1.02 21.11 17.23
N GLN A 11 1.00 21.11 15.89
CA GLN A 11 0.79 19.88 15.14
C GLN A 11 1.97 18.92 15.39
N PRO A 12 1.73 17.61 15.57
CA PRO A 12 2.79 16.65 15.72
C PRO A 12 3.61 16.55 14.43
N LYS A 13 4.90 16.28 14.56
CA LYS A 13 5.77 15.96 13.44
C LYS A 13 5.66 14.48 13.15
N ILE A 14 5.32 14.14 11.91
CA ILE A 14 5.13 12.76 11.45
C ILE A 14 6.27 12.38 10.51
N THR A 15 6.93 11.25 10.79
CA THR A 15 7.96 10.68 9.93
C THR A 15 7.55 9.27 9.51
N VAL A 16 7.40 9.04 8.19
CA VAL A 16 7.06 7.74 7.61
C VAL A 16 8.34 7.05 7.13
N TYR A 17 8.61 5.87 7.64
CA TYR A 17 9.76 5.06 7.24
C TYR A 17 9.35 4.08 6.13
N ARG A 18 9.91 4.30 4.94
CA ARG A 18 9.48 3.67 3.68
C ARG A 18 10.32 2.46 3.24
N GLY A 19 11.49 2.27 3.88
CA GLY A 19 12.44 1.21 3.53
C GLY A 19 13.48 1.59 2.47
N TRP A 20 13.23 2.65 1.70
CA TRP A 20 14.11 3.15 0.63
C TRP A 20 14.19 4.67 0.67
N ASP A 21 15.39 5.20 0.39
CA ASP A 21 15.63 6.63 0.26
C ASP A 21 15.46 7.05 -1.21
N THR A 22 14.22 7.12 -1.64
CA THR A 22 13.82 7.49 -3.00
C THR A 22 12.72 8.56 -2.94
N PRO A 23 13.07 9.83 -2.60
CA PRO A 23 12.09 10.89 -2.53
C PRO A 23 11.44 11.12 -3.91
N GLY A 24 10.14 11.39 -3.93
CA GLY A 24 9.40 11.58 -5.18
C GLY A 24 9.17 10.31 -6.02
N GLN A 25 9.46 9.13 -5.48
CA GLN A 25 9.21 7.86 -6.16
C GLN A 25 8.39 6.92 -5.29
N TYR A 26 7.60 6.07 -5.93
CA TYR A 26 6.92 4.98 -5.26
C TYR A 26 7.92 3.87 -4.88
N VAL A 27 7.63 3.20 -3.78
CA VAL A 27 8.36 1.99 -3.37
C VAL A 27 7.53 0.75 -3.68
N TRP A 28 8.17 -0.41 -3.75
CA TRP A 28 7.49 -1.67 -4.09
C TRP A 28 6.50 -2.18 -3.04
N SER A 29 6.49 -1.56 -1.85
CA SER A 29 5.56 -1.94 -0.79
C SER A 29 4.19 -1.30 -0.99
N PRO A 30 3.11 -2.08 -1.20
CA PRO A 30 1.76 -1.55 -1.33
C PRO A 30 1.30 -0.83 -0.05
N PHE A 31 1.79 -1.27 1.10
CA PHE A 31 1.43 -0.74 2.41
C PHE A 31 2.00 0.65 2.68
N VAL A 32 3.15 0.99 2.07
CA VAL A 32 3.72 2.35 2.11
C VAL A 32 2.82 3.29 1.32
N THR A 33 2.52 2.96 0.07
CA THR A 33 1.66 3.78 -0.79
C THR A 33 0.25 3.93 -0.21
N LYS A 34 -0.33 2.86 0.37
CA LYS A 34 -1.59 2.92 1.12
C LYS A 34 -1.54 3.97 2.23
N LEU A 35 -0.50 3.94 3.06
CA LEU A 35 -0.34 4.88 4.17
C LEU A 35 -0.17 6.30 3.68
N GLU A 36 0.72 6.54 2.71
CA GLU A 36 0.95 7.87 2.12
C GLU A 36 -0.32 8.42 1.46
N PHE A 37 -1.09 7.59 0.76
CA PHE A 37 -2.36 8.02 0.17
C PHE A 37 -3.34 8.52 1.25
N ARG A 38 -3.47 7.80 2.36
CA ARG A 38 -4.34 8.20 3.45
C ARG A 38 -3.89 9.49 4.15
N LEU A 39 -2.58 9.69 4.32
CA LEU A 39 -2.05 10.96 4.85
C LEU A 39 -2.35 12.12 3.90
N ARG A 40 -2.19 11.91 2.58
CA ARG A 40 -2.45 12.93 1.56
C ARG A 40 -3.94 13.26 1.40
N THR A 41 -4.82 12.27 1.47
CA THR A 41 -6.28 12.52 1.44
C THR A 41 -6.77 13.30 2.65
N SER A 42 -6.11 13.15 3.79
CA SER A 42 -6.41 13.93 5.02
C SER A 42 -5.63 15.26 5.11
N ASN A 43 -4.83 15.61 4.09
CA ASN A 43 -3.94 16.78 4.12
C ASN A 43 -3.01 16.80 5.34
N THR A 44 -2.64 15.63 5.86
CA THR A 44 -1.76 15.49 7.02
C THR A 44 -0.29 15.58 6.56
N PRO A 45 0.46 16.60 7.00
CA PRO A 45 1.85 16.75 6.59
C PRO A 45 2.72 15.66 7.20
N TYR A 46 3.63 15.12 6.40
CA TYR A 46 4.60 14.12 6.84
C TYR A 46 5.94 14.30 6.11
N THR A 47 6.99 13.77 6.71
CA THR A 47 8.29 13.58 6.06
C THR A 47 8.54 12.10 5.83
N SER A 48 9.25 11.76 4.75
CA SER A 48 9.64 10.37 4.47
C SER A 48 11.11 10.14 4.84
N ALA A 49 11.40 8.93 5.33
CA ALA A 49 12.75 8.48 5.64
C ALA A 49 12.94 7.03 5.21
N CYS A 50 14.18 6.60 5.02
CA CYS A 50 14.50 5.22 4.65
C CYS A 50 14.04 4.24 5.72
N GLY A 51 14.58 4.35 6.93
CA GLY A 51 14.37 3.37 7.99
C GLY A 51 15.03 2.02 7.71
N SER A 52 14.70 1.02 8.54
CA SER A 52 15.19 -0.35 8.35
C SER A 52 14.22 -1.37 8.93
N PHE A 53 14.26 -2.61 8.43
CA PHE A 53 13.46 -3.71 8.98
C PHE A 53 13.85 -4.04 10.43
N SER A 54 15.12 -3.85 10.83
CA SER A 54 15.58 -4.08 12.20
C SER A 54 15.12 -3.02 13.19
N ALA A 55 14.90 -1.78 12.74
CA ALA A 55 14.37 -0.71 13.56
C ALA A 55 12.83 -0.73 13.63
N ALA A 56 12.18 -1.40 12.70
CA ALA A 56 10.72 -1.49 12.64
C ALA A 56 10.18 -2.33 13.82
N PRO A 57 9.24 -1.82 14.65
CA PRO A 57 8.74 -2.53 15.84
C PRO A 57 8.16 -3.92 15.56
N LYS A 58 7.64 -4.15 14.35
CA LYS A 58 7.10 -5.45 13.89
C LYS A 58 7.93 -6.09 12.77
N GLY A 59 9.18 -5.61 12.55
CA GLY A 59 10.04 -6.12 11.48
C GLY A 59 9.47 -5.91 10.07
N LYS A 60 8.59 -4.91 9.87
CA LYS A 60 7.91 -4.63 8.60
C LYS A 60 7.89 -3.14 8.28
N ILE A 61 7.87 -2.82 7.00
CA ILE A 61 7.70 -1.48 6.44
C ILE A 61 6.25 -1.38 5.91
N PRO A 62 5.55 -0.24 6.08
CA PRO A 62 6.00 0.98 6.77
C PRO A 62 5.92 0.88 8.29
N TYR A 63 6.70 1.72 8.94
CA TYR A 63 6.47 2.14 10.32
C TYR A 63 6.57 3.67 10.39
N MET A 64 6.13 4.26 11.49
CA MET A 64 5.97 5.70 11.62
C MET A 64 6.38 6.17 12.99
N GLU A 65 7.00 7.34 13.07
CA GLU A 65 7.20 8.08 14.31
C GLU A 65 6.31 9.32 14.33
N VAL A 66 5.64 9.51 15.47
CA VAL A 66 4.81 10.68 15.75
C VAL A 66 5.41 11.40 16.95
N GLU A 67 5.99 12.59 16.69
CA GLU A 67 6.63 13.44 17.69
C GLU A 67 5.66 14.57 18.09
N THR A 68 5.04 14.44 19.25
CA THR A 68 4.18 15.49 19.82
C THR A 68 4.96 16.32 20.81
N PRO A 69 4.97 17.66 20.71
CA PRO A 69 5.69 18.51 21.64
C PRO A 69 5.33 18.25 23.10
N GLY A 70 6.35 17.95 23.91
CA GLY A 70 6.18 17.65 25.33
C GLY A 70 5.77 16.23 25.68
N GLN A 71 5.73 15.32 24.69
CA GLN A 71 5.46 13.89 24.89
C GLN A 71 6.63 13.03 24.39
N SER A 72 6.61 11.74 24.75
CA SER A 72 7.53 10.77 24.14
C SER A 72 7.18 10.54 22.66
N ILE A 73 8.18 10.17 21.86
CA ILE A 73 7.96 9.80 20.47
C ILE A 73 7.21 8.46 20.42
N ASP A 74 6.06 8.45 19.77
CA ASP A 74 5.30 7.23 19.52
C ASP A 74 5.81 6.56 18.24
N CYS A 75 6.27 5.31 18.34
CA CYS A 75 6.67 4.52 17.18
C CYS A 75 5.58 3.50 16.84
N LEU A 76 4.88 3.75 15.73
CA LEU A 76 3.73 2.96 15.27
C LEU A 76 4.15 2.05 14.11
N ALA A 77 3.59 0.83 14.06
CA ALA A 77 3.88 -0.13 13.02
C ALA A 77 2.64 -0.88 12.57
N ASP A 78 2.63 -1.33 11.31
CA ASP A 78 1.52 -1.86 10.54
C ASP A 78 0.59 -0.76 10.02
N SER A 79 0.46 -0.67 8.69
CA SER A 79 -0.26 0.45 8.03
C SER A 79 -1.70 0.60 8.51
N SER A 80 -2.41 -0.50 8.74
CA SER A 80 -3.80 -0.46 9.20
C SER A 80 -3.91 -0.01 10.67
N LEU A 81 -2.99 -0.46 11.54
CA LEU A 81 -2.94 -0.02 12.94
C LEU A 81 -2.46 1.43 13.07
N ILE A 82 -1.50 1.84 12.25
CA ILE A 82 -1.06 3.25 12.16
C ILE A 82 -2.26 4.13 11.84
N LEU A 83 -2.99 3.85 10.76
CA LEU A 83 -4.13 4.64 10.33
C LEU A 83 -5.24 4.68 11.39
N LYS A 84 -5.50 3.55 12.05
CA LYS A 84 -6.46 3.49 13.15
C LYS A 84 -6.04 4.41 14.31
N THR A 85 -4.79 4.32 14.76
CA THR A 85 -4.26 5.17 15.83
C THR A 85 -4.31 6.66 15.47
N LEU A 86 -3.90 7.02 14.24
CA LEU A 86 -3.97 8.41 13.78
C LEU A 86 -5.41 8.94 13.70
N SER A 87 -6.36 8.08 13.30
CA SER A 87 -7.78 8.45 13.29
C SER A 87 -8.34 8.65 14.70
N GLU A 88 -8.01 7.76 15.64
CA GLU A 88 -8.39 7.89 17.05
C GLU A 88 -7.80 9.16 17.71
N GLN A 89 -6.61 9.59 17.25
CA GLN A 89 -5.96 10.84 17.67
C GLN A 89 -6.47 12.10 16.93
N GLY A 90 -7.35 11.92 15.93
CA GLY A 90 -7.86 13.01 15.09
C GLY A 90 -6.84 13.63 14.14
N LEU A 91 -5.74 12.91 13.86
CA LEU A 91 -4.68 13.35 12.93
C LEU A 91 -4.96 12.99 11.46
N VAL A 92 -5.78 11.98 11.23
CA VAL A 92 -6.37 11.65 9.92
C VAL A 92 -7.87 11.46 10.07
N GLN A 93 -8.62 11.74 9.02
CA GLN A 93 -10.06 11.51 9.01
C GLN A 93 -10.37 10.00 8.95
N ASP A 94 -11.39 9.53 9.66
CA ASP A 94 -11.97 8.20 9.42
C ASP A 94 -12.80 8.23 8.13
N VAL A 95 -12.22 7.78 7.04
CA VAL A 95 -12.89 7.78 5.72
C VAL A 95 -14.03 6.76 5.63
N ASN A 96 -14.12 5.84 6.59
CA ASN A 96 -15.17 4.83 6.63
C ASN A 96 -16.29 5.18 7.63
N GLU A 97 -16.25 6.35 8.29
CA GLU A 97 -17.22 6.74 9.30
C GLU A 97 -18.67 6.73 8.77
N HIS A 98 -18.84 7.22 7.54
CA HIS A 98 -20.15 7.36 6.89
C HIS A 98 -20.70 6.06 6.27
N LEU A 99 -19.91 4.99 6.19
CA LEU A 99 -20.29 3.73 5.56
C LEU A 99 -21.36 3.00 6.38
N SER A 100 -22.36 2.47 5.69
CA SER A 100 -23.32 1.51 6.26
C SER A 100 -22.63 0.20 6.66
N GLY A 101 -23.29 -0.63 7.46
CA GLY A 101 -22.75 -1.93 7.88
C GLY A 101 -22.40 -2.84 6.69
N ARG A 102 -23.21 -2.81 5.60
CA ARG A 102 -22.92 -3.57 4.37
C ARG A 102 -21.68 -3.05 3.67
N GLU A 103 -21.56 -1.74 3.50
CA GLU A 103 -20.41 -1.12 2.84
C GLU A 103 -19.12 -1.33 3.63
N ARG A 104 -19.17 -1.24 4.96
CA ARG A 104 -18.03 -1.61 5.83
C ARG A 104 -17.60 -3.06 5.64
N GLY A 105 -18.55 -3.98 5.46
CA GLY A 105 -18.28 -5.39 5.17
C GLY A 105 -17.59 -5.56 3.81
N VAL A 106 -18.04 -4.85 2.77
CA VAL A 106 -17.44 -4.87 1.42
C VAL A 106 -16.04 -4.24 1.45
N ASP A 107 -15.88 -3.08 2.10
CA ASP A 107 -14.57 -2.44 2.27
C ASP A 107 -13.56 -3.41 2.93
N LEU A 108 -13.96 -4.05 4.02
CA LEU A 108 -13.12 -5.02 4.71
C LEU A 108 -12.79 -6.22 3.82
N ALA A 109 -13.77 -6.74 3.06
CA ALA A 109 -13.56 -7.87 2.15
C ALA A 109 -12.57 -7.54 1.03
N VAL A 110 -12.66 -6.35 0.41
CA VAL A 110 -11.72 -5.88 -0.62
C VAL A 110 -10.32 -5.76 -0.03
N ARG A 111 -10.17 -5.14 1.14
CA ARG A 111 -8.86 -5.05 1.81
C ARG A 111 -8.28 -6.42 2.11
N ALA A 112 -9.06 -7.34 2.69
CA ALA A 112 -8.62 -8.69 3.00
C ALA A 112 -8.23 -9.46 1.72
N LEU A 113 -9.00 -9.33 0.62
CA LEU A 113 -8.68 -9.95 -0.66
C LEU A 113 -7.29 -9.50 -1.18
N LEU A 114 -6.96 -8.23 -1.06
CA LEU A 114 -5.70 -7.68 -1.49
C LEU A 114 -4.56 -8.00 -0.50
N GLU A 115 -4.77 -7.76 0.78
CA GLU A 115 -3.72 -7.87 1.82
C GLU A 115 -3.44 -9.32 2.24
N ASP A 116 -4.49 -10.18 2.32
CA ASP A 116 -4.39 -11.55 2.81
C ASP A 116 -4.39 -12.62 1.71
N LYS A 117 -4.65 -12.25 0.45
CA LYS A 117 -4.56 -13.15 -0.70
C LYS A 117 -3.57 -12.64 -1.74
N LEU A 118 -3.88 -11.55 -2.43
CA LEU A 118 -3.07 -11.06 -3.53
C LEU A 118 -1.62 -10.76 -3.11
N CYS A 119 -1.41 -10.24 -1.91
CA CYS A 119 -0.08 -10.00 -1.34
C CYS A 119 0.79 -11.26 -1.33
N PHE A 120 0.23 -12.42 -1.01
CA PHE A 120 0.97 -13.68 -1.00
C PHE A 120 1.23 -14.21 -2.41
N TYR A 121 0.31 -14.03 -3.35
CA TYR A 121 0.51 -14.38 -4.76
C TYR A 121 1.61 -13.52 -5.39
N HIS A 122 1.61 -12.20 -5.16
CA HIS A 122 2.70 -11.32 -5.58
C HIS A 122 4.03 -11.65 -4.85
N SER A 123 3.99 -12.02 -3.58
CA SER A 123 5.20 -12.46 -2.87
C SER A 123 5.78 -13.72 -3.48
N TYR A 124 4.94 -14.66 -3.95
CA TYR A 124 5.40 -15.84 -4.68
C TYR A 124 6.10 -15.45 -6.00
N GLU A 125 5.47 -14.63 -6.84
CA GLU A 125 6.08 -14.16 -8.09
C GLU A 125 7.43 -13.48 -7.83
N ARG A 126 7.49 -12.59 -6.84
CA ARG A 126 8.68 -11.78 -6.54
C ARG A 126 9.82 -12.59 -5.93
N TRP A 127 9.53 -13.42 -4.91
CA TRP A 127 10.55 -14.13 -4.15
C TRP A 127 10.88 -15.51 -4.69
N ILE A 128 9.96 -16.19 -5.39
CA ILE A 128 10.19 -17.53 -5.92
C ILE A 128 10.58 -17.47 -7.40
N GLN A 129 9.78 -16.81 -8.22
CA GLN A 129 10.01 -16.79 -9.66
C GLN A 129 11.07 -15.75 -10.07
N ASN A 130 11.12 -14.59 -9.38
CA ASN A 130 12.02 -13.47 -9.71
C ASN A 130 13.01 -13.15 -8.57
N TYR A 131 13.50 -14.17 -7.90
CA TYR A 131 14.35 -14.08 -6.72
C TYR A 131 15.53 -13.12 -6.87
N TYR A 132 16.29 -13.21 -7.95
CA TYR A 132 17.48 -12.39 -8.11
C TYR A 132 17.18 -10.90 -8.20
N VAL A 133 16.13 -10.53 -8.92
CA VAL A 133 15.67 -9.14 -9.02
C VAL A 133 15.20 -8.64 -7.65
N MET A 134 14.38 -9.43 -6.95
CA MET A 134 13.88 -9.09 -5.62
C MET A 134 15.01 -8.97 -4.59
N ARG A 135 15.96 -9.93 -4.57
CA ARG A 135 17.12 -9.92 -3.69
C ARG A 135 17.95 -8.64 -3.89
N ASP A 136 18.29 -8.35 -5.16
CA ASP A 136 19.19 -7.24 -5.47
C ASP A 136 18.55 -5.88 -5.18
N HIS A 137 17.24 -5.76 -5.33
CA HIS A 137 16.52 -4.57 -4.92
C HIS A 137 16.46 -4.42 -3.39
N VAL A 138 16.03 -5.45 -2.68
CA VAL A 138 15.86 -5.36 -1.20
C VAL A 138 17.19 -5.22 -0.47
N LEU A 139 18.26 -5.83 -1.00
CA LEU A 139 19.58 -5.85 -0.38
C LEU A 139 20.60 -4.97 -1.15
N HIS A 140 20.13 -3.94 -1.88
CA HIS A 140 20.99 -3.11 -2.73
C HIS A 140 22.16 -2.47 -1.97
N SER A 141 21.96 -2.10 -0.71
CA SER A 141 22.97 -1.49 0.16
C SER A 141 23.95 -2.50 0.80
N VAL A 142 23.68 -3.82 0.66
CA VAL A 142 24.51 -4.88 1.25
C VAL A 142 25.61 -5.28 0.26
N PRO A 143 26.90 -5.38 0.68
CA PRO A 143 27.99 -5.86 -0.18
C PRO A 143 27.71 -7.25 -0.77
N TYR A 144 28.12 -7.47 -2.02
CA TYR A 144 27.75 -8.65 -2.81
C TYR A 144 27.97 -10.01 -2.10
N PRO A 145 29.12 -10.32 -1.48
CA PRO A 145 29.28 -11.62 -0.83
C PRO A 145 28.28 -11.86 0.31
N VAL A 146 28.01 -10.83 1.12
CA VAL A 146 27.04 -10.89 2.22
C VAL A 146 25.61 -10.94 1.68
N ARG A 147 25.34 -10.19 0.59
CA ARG A 147 24.04 -10.19 -0.10
C ARG A 147 23.60 -11.58 -0.53
N VAL A 148 24.53 -12.41 -1.02
CA VAL A 148 24.21 -13.79 -1.43
C VAL A 148 23.74 -14.62 -0.25
N VAL A 149 24.44 -14.56 0.88
CA VAL A 149 24.11 -15.33 2.10
C VAL A 149 22.78 -14.84 2.70
N VAL A 150 22.65 -13.53 2.92
CA VAL A 150 21.43 -12.92 3.47
C VAL A 150 20.24 -13.15 2.54
N GLY A 151 20.46 -13.02 1.23
CA GLY A 151 19.43 -13.29 0.23
C GLY A 151 18.95 -14.72 0.24
N LEU A 152 19.85 -15.71 0.39
CA LEU A 152 19.46 -17.12 0.48
C LEU A 152 18.64 -17.41 1.76
N LEU A 153 19.00 -16.78 2.88
CA LEU A 153 18.22 -16.90 4.12
C LEU A 153 16.83 -16.27 3.95
N ALA A 154 16.75 -15.08 3.34
CA ALA A 154 15.48 -14.43 3.04
C ALA A 154 14.62 -15.27 2.08
N TYR A 155 15.21 -15.87 1.03
CA TYR A 155 14.52 -16.79 0.13
C TYR A 155 13.91 -17.95 0.88
N ARG A 156 14.72 -18.69 1.67
CA ARG A 156 14.25 -19.83 2.47
C ARG A 156 13.12 -19.44 3.44
N GLY A 157 13.25 -18.27 4.07
CA GLY A 157 12.21 -17.73 4.94
C GLY A 157 10.90 -17.46 4.21
N ASN A 158 10.96 -16.88 2.99
CA ASN A 158 9.77 -16.64 2.18
C ASN A 158 9.16 -17.94 1.62
N VAL A 159 9.98 -18.91 1.17
CA VAL A 159 9.48 -20.24 0.77
C VAL A 159 8.71 -20.90 1.91
N LYS A 160 9.30 -20.92 3.11
CA LYS A 160 8.64 -21.49 4.29
C LYS A 160 7.33 -20.74 4.63
N LYS A 161 7.37 -19.41 4.67
CA LYS A 161 6.20 -18.57 4.95
C LYS A 161 5.06 -18.81 3.95
N LEU A 162 5.36 -18.86 2.65
CA LEU A 162 4.39 -19.10 1.60
C LEU A 162 3.81 -20.51 1.68
N HIS A 163 4.64 -21.53 2.00
CA HIS A 163 4.19 -22.88 2.19
C HIS A 163 3.29 -23.03 3.42
N ASP A 164 3.66 -22.43 4.55
CA ASP A 164 2.91 -22.51 5.81
C ASP A 164 1.55 -21.78 5.68
N GLN A 165 1.51 -20.66 4.95
CA GLN A 165 0.29 -19.90 4.63
C GLN A 165 -0.60 -20.62 3.60
N GLY A 166 -0.05 -21.52 2.79
CA GLY A 166 -0.76 -22.32 1.81
C GLY A 166 -0.50 -21.96 0.34
N THR A 167 -0.13 -20.71 0.03
CA THR A 167 0.14 -20.27 -1.36
C THR A 167 1.25 -21.09 -2.01
N GLY A 168 2.31 -21.44 -1.28
CA GLY A 168 3.42 -22.24 -1.80
C GLY A 168 3.10 -23.70 -2.10
N ARG A 169 1.85 -24.12 -1.96
CA ARG A 169 1.36 -25.46 -2.32
C ARG A 169 0.68 -25.52 -3.69
N PHE A 170 0.42 -24.37 -4.28
CA PHE A 170 -0.17 -24.26 -5.61
C PHE A 170 0.91 -24.19 -6.69
N SER A 171 0.55 -24.64 -7.89
CA SER A 171 1.39 -24.51 -9.09
C SER A 171 1.41 -23.05 -9.59
N ASP A 172 2.40 -22.72 -10.41
CA ASP A 172 2.53 -21.40 -11.04
C ASP A 172 1.28 -21.02 -11.86
N SER A 173 0.67 -22.00 -12.54
CA SER A 173 -0.54 -21.78 -13.33
C SER A 173 -1.77 -21.48 -12.45
N GLU A 174 -1.91 -22.16 -11.31
CA GLU A 174 -2.99 -21.90 -10.37
C GLU A 174 -2.83 -20.51 -9.73
N ILE A 175 -1.61 -20.14 -9.31
CA ILE A 175 -1.35 -18.82 -8.73
C ILE A 175 -1.66 -17.71 -9.75
N ARG A 176 -1.25 -17.88 -11.02
CA ARG A 176 -1.62 -16.94 -12.09
C ARG A 176 -3.13 -16.81 -12.26
N GLY A 177 -3.83 -17.93 -12.26
CA GLY A 177 -5.30 -17.94 -12.31
C GLY A 177 -5.93 -17.16 -11.15
N PHE A 178 -5.44 -17.38 -9.94
CA PHE A 178 -5.93 -16.64 -8.74
C PHE A 178 -5.64 -15.14 -8.81
N ILE A 179 -4.46 -14.74 -9.30
CA ILE A 179 -4.15 -13.30 -9.51
C ILE A 179 -5.13 -12.70 -10.52
N GLU A 180 -5.38 -13.39 -11.63
CA GLU A 180 -6.33 -12.92 -12.65
C GLU A 180 -7.75 -12.83 -12.11
N ASP A 181 -8.21 -13.80 -11.33
CA ASP A 181 -9.54 -13.79 -10.73
C ASP A 181 -9.72 -12.64 -9.75
N VAL A 182 -8.68 -12.32 -8.94
CA VAL A 182 -8.69 -11.14 -8.05
C VAL A 182 -8.85 -9.85 -8.87
N TRP A 183 -8.02 -9.66 -9.89
CA TRP A 183 -8.09 -8.45 -10.71
C TRP A 183 -9.39 -8.35 -11.50
N ARG A 184 -9.93 -9.45 -11.98
CA ARG A 184 -11.25 -9.50 -12.65
C ARG A 184 -12.37 -9.08 -11.70
N GLY A 185 -12.34 -9.56 -10.46
CA GLY A 185 -13.30 -9.15 -9.43
C GLY A 185 -13.22 -7.65 -9.12
N ILE A 186 -12.01 -7.12 -8.94
CA ILE A 186 -11.78 -5.69 -8.71
C ILE A 186 -12.21 -4.85 -9.92
N ASP A 187 -11.88 -5.27 -11.13
CA ASP A 187 -12.28 -4.57 -12.36
C ASP A 187 -13.81 -4.49 -12.49
N GLY A 188 -14.53 -5.57 -12.16
CA GLY A 188 -15.99 -5.57 -12.12
C GLY A 188 -16.57 -4.58 -11.10
N ILE A 189 -16.00 -4.52 -9.89
CA ILE A 189 -16.40 -3.56 -8.86
C ILE A 189 -16.20 -2.12 -9.36
N LEU A 190 -15.04 -1.82 -9.97
CA LEU A 190 -14.75 -0.49 -10.51
C LEU A 190 -15.64 -0.15 -11.72
N GLU A 191 -16.01 -1.15 -12.54
CA GLU A 191 -16.96 -0.94 -13.64
C GLU A 191 -18.32 -0.53 -13.13
N ASP A 192 -18.87 -1.25 -12.14
CA ASP A 192 -20.15 -0.93 -11.54
C ASP A 192 -20.13 0.46 -10.87
N SER A 193 -19.08 0.77 -10.14
CA SER A 193 -18.90 2.09 -9.50
C SER A 193 -18.82 3.22 -10.52
N ARG A 194 -18.13 3.00 -11.65
CA ARG A 194 -18.04 3.97 -12.76
C ARG A 194 -19.40 4.23 -13.41
N ARG A 195 -20.21 3.17 -13.59
CA ARG A 195 -21.56 3.29 -14.17
C ARG A 195 -22.53 4.12 -13.33
N MET A 196 -22.29 4.20 -12.02
CA MET A 196 -23.10 5.00 -11.09
C MET A 196 -22.78 6.50 -11.15
N LYS A 197 -21.70 6.91 -11.82
CA LYS A 197 -21.22 8.27 -11.91
C LYS A 197 -21.48 8.86 -13.29
N GLU A 198 -21.66 10.18 -13.35
CA GLU A 198 -21.68 10.91 -14.60
C GLU A 198 -20.33 10.81 -15.32
N LYS A 199 -20.35 11.03 -16.63
CA LYS A 199 -19.14 11.01 -17.45
C LYS A 199 -18.12 12.02 -16.88
N ASP A 200 -16.88 11.57 -16.71
CA ASP A 200 -15.74 12.33 -16.17
C ASP A 200 -15.74 12.61 -14.65
N GLN A 201 -16.72 12.10 -13.89
CA GLN A 201 -16.66 12.17 -12.44
C GLN A 201 -15.70 11.10 -11.85
N CYS A 202 -15.08 11.44 -10.71
CA CYS A 202 -14.32 10.47 -9.93
C CYS A 202 -15.23 9.38 -9.40
N TYR A 203 -14.79 8.13 -9.50
CA TYR A 203 -15.46 6.97 -8.91
C TYR A 203 -14.48 6.25 -7.99
N TRP A 204 -15.01 5.68 -6.91
CA TRP A 204 -14.28 4.98 -5.88
C TRP A 204 -14.79 3.55 -5.76
N VAL A 205 -14.06 2.66 -5.11
CA VAL A 205 -14.40 1.23 -5.00
C VAL A 205 -15.85 0.98 -4.57
N LEU A 206 -16.36 1.76 -3.63
CA LEU A 206 -17.74 1.64 -3.13
C LEU A 206 -18.74 2.58 -3.82
N GLY A 207 -18.37 3.25 -4.90
CA GLY A 207 -19.27 4.15 -5.66
C GLY A 207 -19.58 5.48 -4.98
N GLY A 208 -19.04 5.79 -3.80
CA GLY A 208 -19.22 7.05 -3.08
C GLY A 208 -18.51 8.24 -3.73
N ASP A 209 -18.61 9.42 -3.13
CA ASP A 209 -17.98 10.66 -3.59
C ASP A 209 -16.54 10.82 -3.09
N GLU A 210 -16.20 10.14 -2.00
CA GLU A 210 -14.89 10.17 -1.36
C GLU A 210 -14.27 8.77 -1.30
N PRO A 211 -12.93 8.68 -1.26
CA PRO A 211 -12.23 7.41 -1.13
C PRO A 211 -12.44 6.75 0.23
N THR A 212 -12.39 5.43 0.27
CA THR A 212 -12.44 4.60 1.47
C THR A 212 -11.09 3.94 1.77
N GLU A 213 -11.00 3.14 2.83
CA GLU A 213 -9.80 2.33 3.11
C GLU A 213 -9.56 1.26 2.02
N ALA A 214 -10.63 0.78 1.36
CA ALA A 214 -10.50 -0.12 0.20
C ALA A 214 -9.79 0.56 -0.97
N ASP A 215 -10.09 1.84 -1.24
CA ASP A 215 -9.42 2.63 -2.28
C ASP A 215 -7.94 2.83 -1.96
N ALA A 216 -7.60 3.13 -0.71
CA ALA A 216 -6.22 3.28 -0.28
C ALA A 216 -5.42 1.97 -0.45
N THR A 217 -6.03 0.85 -0.09
CA THR A 217 -5.43 -0.47 -0.26
C THR A 217 -5.28 -0.82 -1.74
N LEU A 218 -6.34 -0.64 -2.54
CA LEU A 218 -6.31 -0.94 -3.97
C LEU A 218 -5.25 -0.11 -4.69
N PHE A 219 -5.22 1.20 -4.47
CA PHE A 219 -4.20 2.07 -5.06
C PHE A 219 -2.79 1.61 -4.72
N GLY A 220 -2.53 1.30 -3.43
CA GLY A 220 -1.24 0.77 -2.99
C GLY A 220 -0.83 -0.50 -3.74
N PHE A 221 -1.76 -1.44 -3.92
CA PHE A 221 -1.48 -2.71 -4.63
C PHE A 221 -1.28 -2.51 -6.12
N VAL A 222 -2.07 -1.67 -6.78
CA VAL A 222 -1.91 -1.37 -8.21
C VAL A 222 -0.57 -0.71 -8.47
N VAL A 223 -0.23 0.33 -7.72
CA VAL A 223 1.08 1.01 -7.85
C VAL A 223 2.23 0.03 -7.60
N SER A 224 2.13 -0.80 -6.55
CA SER A 224 3.15 -1.81 -6.23
C SER A 224 3.38 -2.81 -7.37
N VAL A 225 2.36 -3.14 -8.17
CA VAL A 225 2.50 -3.97 -9.38
C VAL A 225 3.19 -3.18 -10.48
N LEU A 226 2.76 -1.94 -10.73
CA LEU A 226 3.24 -1.14 -11.86
C LEU A 226 4.71 -0.72 -11.74
N VAL A 227 5.21 -0.51 -10.49
CA VAL A 227 6.61 -0.10 -10.26
C VAL A 227 7.56 -1.25 -9.94
N CYS A 228 7.06 -2.46 -9.67
CA CYS A 228 7.89 -3.58 -9.23
C CYS A 228 8.45 -4.39 -10.39
N SER A 229 9.73 -4.24 -10.69
CA SER A 229 10.40 -5.03 -11.73
C SER A 229 10.57 -6.53 -11.41
N ALA A 230 10.33 -6.95 -10.15
CA ALA A 230 10.30 -8.36 -9.76
C ALA A 230 8.94 -9.04 -9.97
N GLY A 231 7.97 -8.36 -10.58
CA GLY A 231 6.64 -8.88 -10.89
C GLY A 231 6.22 -8.64 -12.35
N PRO A 232 7.04 -9.02 -13.35
CA PRO A 232 6.79 -8.66 -14.75
C PRO A 232 5.52 -9.27 -15.32
N GLU A 233 5.12 -10.48 -14.90
CA GLU A 233 3.88 -11.12 -15.35
C GLU A 233 2.66 -10.43 -14.81
N SER A 234 2.66 -10.06 -13.52
CA SER A 234 1.56 -9.29 -12.91
C SER A 234 1.42 -7.91 -13.54
N THR A 235 2.54 -7.23 -13.84
CA THR A 235 2.53 -5.92 -14.51
C THR A 235 1.93 -6.03 -15.91
N ARG A 236 2.36 -7.02 -16.69
CA ARG A 236 1.83 -7.27 -18.03
C ARG A 236 0.34 -7.59 -17.99
N LEU A 237 -0.06 -8.52 -17.12
CA LEU A 237 -1.46 -8.90 -16.93
C LEU A 237 -2.35 -7.69 -16.64
N LEU A 238 -1.92 -6.83 -15.70
CA LEU A 238 -2.67 -5.65 -15.30
C LEU A 238 -2.82 -4.66 -16.45
N LYS A 239 -1.73 -4.34 -17.16
CA LYS A 239 -1.73 -3.38 -18.27
C LYS A 239 -2.53 -3.88 -19.48
N GLU A 240 -2.39 -5.16 -19.86
CA GLU A 240 -3.01 -5.70 -21.06
C GLU A 240 -4.50 -6.05 -20.86
N ARG A 241 -4.88 -6.55 -19.68
CA ARG A 241 -6.22 -7.10 -19.47
C ARG A 241 -7.14 -6.27 -18.57
N PHE A 242 -6.56 -5.38 -17.77
CA PHE A 242 -7.31 -4.55 -16.80
C PHE A 242 -6.97 -3.06 -16.90
N PRO A 243 -7.06 -2.44 -18.09
CA PRO A 243 -6.66 -1.04 -18.30
C PRO A 243 -7.46 -0.06 -17.43
N ARG A 244 -8.71 -0.39 -17.05
CA ARG A 244 -9.53 0.42 -16.14
C ARG A 244 -8.91 0.54 -14.75
N ILE A 245 -8.29 -0.51 -14.26
CA ILE A 245 -7.58 -0.49 -12.96
C ILE A 245 -6.36 0.43 -13.05
N VAL A 246 -5.66 0.43 -14.19
CA VAL A 246 -4.53 1.34 -14.43
C VAL A 246 -5.03 2.78 -14.51
N GLU A 247 -6.07 3.06 -15.30
CA GLU A 247 -6.72 4.39 -15.39
C GLU A 247 -7.17 4.91 -14.01
N TYR A 248 -7.76 4.03 -13.20
CA TYR A 248 -8.13 4.34 -11.82
C TYR A 248 -6.93 4.81 -10.99
N ALA A 249 -5.81 4.11 -11.06
CA ALA A 249 -4.58 4.48 -10.33
C ALA A 249 -3.95 5.76 -10.89
N GLU A 250 -3.96 5.98 -12.21
CA GLU A 250 -3.46 7.21 -12.84
C GLU A 250 -4.24 8.46 -12.38
N ARG A 251 -5.54 8.34 -12.24
CA ARG A 251 -6.38 9.42 -11.74
C ARG A 251 -6.04 9.78 -10.28
N ILE A 252 -5.83 8.77 -9.43
CA ILE A 252 -5.41 8.98 -8.04
C ILE A 252 -4.01 9.60 -7.99
N HIS A 253 -3.08 9.10 -8.79
CA HIS A 253 -1.73 9.67 -8.91
C HIS A 253 -1.81 11.16 -9.27
N GLY A 254 -2.50 11.52 -10.34
CA GLY A 254 -2.61 12.91 -10.77
C GLY A 254 -3.22 13.87 -9.73
N ARG A 255 -4.13 13.35 -8.89
CA ARG A 255 -4.79 14.16 -7.84
C ARG A 255 -3.97 14.27 -6.55
N TYR A 256 -3.37 13.18 -6.09
CA TYR A 256 -2.76 13.10 -4.76
C TYR A 256 -1.25 12.94 -4.75
N PHE A 257 -0.64 12.59 -5.87
CA PHE A 257 0.80 12.35 -6.00
C PHE A 257 1.44 13.07 -7.20
N PRO A 258 1.07 14.33 -7.52
CA PRO A 258 1.63 15.03 -8.66
C PRO A 258 3.14 15.32 -8.54
N ASP A 259 3.67 15.19 -7.31
CA ASP A 259 5.07 15.33 -6.94
C ASP A 259 5.88 14.01 -7.07
N TYR A 260 5.21 12.89 -7.37
CA TYR A 260 5.85 11.60 -7.56
C TYR A 260 6.04 11.30 -9.06
N GLU A 261 7.14 10.60 -9.36
CA GLU A 261 7.36 10.02 -10.68
C GLU A 261 6.28 8.96 -10.96
N LYS A 262 5.56 9.13 -12.07
CA LYS A 262 4.56 8.15 -12.50
C LYS A 262 5.28 6.94 -13.14
N TRP A 263 4.68 5.78 -12.99
CA TRP A 263 5.10 4.56 -13.72
C TRP A 263 4.91 4.70 -15.23
N ASP A 264 5.70 3.97 -16.00
CA ASP A 264 5.62 3.90 -17.47
C ASP A 264 4.35 3.17 -17.97
#